data_81246637fffd7866181c3b560422c93f
#
_entry.id   81246637fffd7866181c3b560422c93f
#
_cell.length_a   1.000
_cell.length_b   1.000
_cell.length_c   1.000
_cell.angle_alpha   90.00
_cell.angle_beta   90.00
_cell.angle_gamma   90.00
#
_symmetry.space_group_name_H-M   'P 1'
#
loop_
_entity.id
_entity.type
_entity.pdbx_description
1 polymer ?
#
loop_
_entity_poly.entity_id
_entity_poly.type
_entity_poly.pdbx_seq_one_letter_code
_entity_poly.pdbx_strand_id
1 'polypeptide(L)'
;MYSMWVDHMQVVDRLRADIGSVEATRSREAGSRSVSHDVGVVPRVRHALCVALICGGAASLFEPAHAQVPDAGRAMRDIEAPRPDLPPEAVPELTVAPSEEAAESAPESGPRVLVRAFAFDGNTVFGNDELQPLVADLAGSTLGFADLQRAAARITAYYRRHGYVLARAYLPRQDIDDGVVRIEIAEGRYGAITIQNHSRVLGAALRQPLSALHPGDVVRGSGLERSLLLLDDLAGVAARGTLRPGDMPGTTDLVVDADKGPLASGSLEFDNFGDAALGRYRVGGSVDVNSPLRLGDRLSLRGLVSNELQRYYRAGYQIPVGPASTRVGVAYSSLRYRLGGAFSDLDSSGRASVQTAYVTQPLVRARNLNVTAQIQYENKNLRDDYGVFDIRRDKNVGLWTFGVSGNSQDGWLGGGRNGFSVMFGVGRLRSNDPFEADALKKSIGSFTKLNVSALRVQALGRRFELYTQFSAQLASRNLDESEKFSLGGPYGVRAYALGAGSGDQGWQASAELRYLVAPGWQISTFVDAGRVQADKYPWSQGRNIQHMQAGGVGASWFGAKRQVTLTAAWPLGAAFGSPTRAPSVWVQAAQYF
;
A
#
# COMPACT_ATOMS: atom_id res chain seq x y z
N MET A 1 -1.58 -6.61 2.56
CA MET A 1 -0.93 -7.82 3.11
C MET A 1 -0.21 -8.65 2.04
N TYR A 2 -0.83 -8.92 0.88
CA TYR A 2 -0.19 -9.57 -0.27
C TYR A 2 1.02 -8.78 -0.81
N SER A 3 0.98 -7.46 -0.76
CA SER A 3 2.04 -6.56 -1.20
C SER A 3 3.30 -6.55 -0.32
N MET A 4 3.13 -6.60 0.98
CA MET A 4 4.27 -6.74 1.90
C MET A 4 5.06 -8.03 1.65
N TRP A 5 4.39 -9.04 1.10
CA TRP A 5 4.96 -10.35 0.86
C TRP A 5 5.83 -10.38 -0.42
N VAL A 6 5.37 -9.74 -1.50
CA VAL A 6 6.14 -9.64 -2.76
C VAL A 6 7.42 -8.82 -2.54
N ASP A 7 7.34 -7.72 -1.79
CA ASP A 7 8.49 -6.89 -1.44
C ASP A 7 9.53 -7.64 -0.59
N HIS A 8 9.07 -8.48 0.35
CA HIS A 8 9.97 -9.28 1.19
C HIS A 8 10.69 -10.39 0.39
N MET A 9 10.01 -10.97 -0.59
CA MET A 9 10.62 -11.97 -1.49
C MET A 9 11.69 -11.35 -2.40
N GLN A 10 11.51 -10.14 -2.88
CA GLN A 10 12.54 -9.47 -3.70
C GLN A 10 13.79 -9.13 -2.90
N VAL A 11 13.64 -8.73 -1.63
CA VAL A 11 14.79 -8.55 -0.72
C VAL A 11 15.50 -9.87 -0.46
N VAL A 12 14.75 -10.96 -0.31
CA VAL A 12 15.29 -12.31 -0.11
C VAL A 12 16.03 -12.81 -1.34
N ASP A 13 15.50 -12.57 -2.55
CA ASP A 13 16.15 -12.99 -3.79
C ASP A 13 17.41 -12.16 -4.10
N ARG A 14 17.44 -10.88 -3.79
CA ARG A 14 18.66 -10.05 -3.83
C ARG A 14 19.73 -10.54 -2.84
N LEU A 15 19.33 -10.92 -1.63
CA LEU A 15 20.25 -11.51 -0.65
C LEU A 15 20.78 -12.88 -1.09
N ARG A 16 19.98 -13.71 -1.79
CA ARG A 16 20.44 -14.98 -2.38
C ARG A 16 21.47 -14.76 -3.49
N ALA A 17 21.27 -13.78 -4.34
CA ALA A 17 22.22 -13.45 -5.39
C ALA A 17 23.58 -13.00 -4.82
N ASP A 18 23.57 -12.20 -3.74
CA ASP A 18 24.78 -11.74 -3.08
C ASP A 18 25.52 -12.84 -2.31
N ILE A 19 24.78 -13.79 -1.70
CA ILE A 19 25.41 -14.94 -1.00
C ILE A 19 26.04 -15.91 -2.01
N GLY A 20 25.39 -16.14 -3.15
CA GLY A 20 25.94 -16.97 -4.23
C GLY A 20 27.25 -16.39 -4.82
N SER A 21 27.38 -15.06 -4.88
CA SER A 21 28.60 -14.41 -5.36
C SER A 21 29.76 -14.47 -4.36
N VAL A 22 29.48 -14.50 -3.06
CA VAL A 22 30.51 -14.65 -2.00
C VAL A 22 31.02 -16.08 -1.90
N GLU A 23 30.18 -17.09 -2.12
CA GLU A 23 30.63 -18.51 -2.16
C GLU A 23 31.43 -18.81 -3.42
N ALA A 24 31.08 -18.24 -4.57
CA ALA A 24 31.84 -18.40 -5.80
C ALA A 24 33.26 -17.79 -5.75
N THR A 25 33.46 -16.78 -4.92
CA THR A 25 34.77 -16.14 -4.73
C THR A 25 35.65 -16.90 -3.75
N ARG A 26 35.05 -17.57 -2.76
CA ARG A 26 35.79 -18.42 -1.80
C ARG A 26 36.23 -19.77 -2.37
N SER A 27 35.56 -20.33 -3.36
CA SER A 27 35.91 -21.61 -3.96
C SER A 27 37.09 -21.55 -4.96
N ARG A 28 37.58 -20.36 -5.32
CA ARG A 28 38.74 -20.19 -6.21
C ARG A 28 40.09 -20.07 -5.51
N GLU A 29 40.14 -19.93 -4.18
CA GLU A 29 41.39 -19.82 -3.42
C GLU A 29 41.79 -21.08 -2.64
N ALA A 30 41.02 -22.15 -2.69
CA ALA A 30 41.33 -23.41 -1.98
C ALA A 30 41.71 -24.54 -2.96
N GLY A 31 42.74 -24.31 -3.73
CA GLY A 31 43.36 -25.34 -4.57
C GLY A 31 44.76 -25.75 -4.05
N SER A 32 44.87 -26.98 -3.60
CA SER A 32 46.06 -27.73 -3.23
C SER A 32 46.44 -27.80 -1.74
N ARG A 33 46.03 -28.91 -1.13
CA ARG A 33 46.91 -29.84 -0.40
C ARG A 33 46.11 -31.02 0.13
N SER A 34 46.35 -32.17 -0.41
CA SER A 34 45.90 -33.48 0.05
C SER A 34 46.54 -33.85 1.38
N VAL A 35 45.74 -34.17 2.39
CA VAL A 35 46.12 -35.13 3.44
C VAL A 35 44.88 -35.94 3.82
N SER A 36 44.98 -37.24 3.60
CA SER A 36 44.03 -38.26 4.04
C SER A 36 44.04 -38.41 5.54
N HIS A 37 42.87 -38.34 6.19
CA HIS A 37 42.60 -39.17 7.37
C HIS A 37 41.10 -39.43 7.50
N ASP A 38 40.79 -40.71 7.51
CA ASP A 38 39.56 -41.35 7.92
C ASP A 38 39.10 -40.86 9.30
N VAL A 39 37.84 -40.61 9.50
CA VAL A 39 37.05 -41.02 10.68
C VAL A 39 35.62 -40.51 10.58
N GLY A 40 34.66 -41.41 10.71
CA GLY A 40 33.43 -41.15 11.47
C GLY A 40 32.20 -40.68 10.71
N VAL A 41 31.40 -41.64 10.33
CA VAL A 41 29.97 -41.47 10.00
C VAL A 41 29.24 -40.78 11.13
N VAL A 42 28.70 -39.59 10.87
CA VAL A 42 27.72 -38.92 11.73
C VAL A 42 26.36 -38.95 11.04
N PRO A 43 25.30 -39.46 11.70
CA PRO A 43 23.98 -39.59 11.06
C PRO A 43 23.32 -38.25 10.84
N ARG A 44 22.72 -38.09 9.65
CA ARG A 44 21.84 -36.96 9.30
C ARG A 44 20.67 -36.88 10.28
N VAL A 45 20.76 -35.97 11.21
CA VAL A 45 19.59 -35.58 12.05
C VAL A 45 18.63 -34.82 11.17
N ARG A 46 17.54 -35.47 10.78
CA ARG A 46 16.34 -34.85 10.24
C ARG A 46 15.72 -34.01 11.35
N HIS A 47 15.84 -32.70 11.27
CA HIS A 47 15.07 -31.80 12.12
C HIS A 47 13.62 -31.82 11.67
N ALA A 48 12.85 -32.79 12.14
CA ALA A 48 11.42 -32.69 12.27
C ALA A 48 11.16 -31.78 13.50
N LEU A 49 10.95 -30.49 13.27
CA LEU A 49 10.47 -29.60 14.32
C LEU A 49 9.02 -29.96 14.59
N CYS A 50 8.80 -30.85 15.56
CA CYS A 50 7.52 -31.00 16.23
C CYS A 50 7.23 -29.66 16.94
N VAL A 51 6.32 -28.88 16.40
CA VAL A 51 5.63 -27.83 17.16
C VAL A 51 4.74 -28.56 18.16
N ALA A 52 5.31 -28.91 19.30
CA ALA A 52 4.54 -29.39 20.45
C ALA A 52 3.70 -28.23 20.96
N LEU A 53 2.39 -28.34 20.80
CA LEU A 53 1.39 -27.54 21.46
C LEU A 53 1.62 -27.66 22.98
N ILE A 54 2.17 -26.62 23.61
CA ILE A 54 2.04 -26.42 25.04
C ILE A 54 0.72 -25.69 25.27
N CYS A 55 -0.39 -26.43 25.18
CA CYS A 55 -1.65 -26.06 25.79
C CYS A 55 -1.69 -26.68 27.18
N GLY A 56 -1.02 -26.06 28.13
CA GLY A 56 -1.04 -26.44 29.53
C GLY A 56 -1.49 -25.28 30.39
N GLY A 57 -2.73 -25.34 30.85
CA GLY A 57 -3.44 -24.66 31.91
C GLY A 57 -2.77 -23.52 32.68
N ALA A 58 -3.31 -22.30 32.42
CA ALA A 58 -3.42 -21.28 33.46
C ALA A 58 -4.82 -20.67 33.32
N ALA A 59 -5.80 -21.34 33.91
CA ALA A 59 -7.08 -20.72 34.27
C ALA A 59 -6.80 -19.75 35.43
N SER A 60 -6.32 -18.54 35.12
CA SER A 60 -6.28 -17.45 36.09
C SER A 60 -7.60 -16.71 36.02
N LEU A 61 -8.28 -16.65 37.16
CA LEU A 61 -9.48 -15.88 37.45
C LEU A 61 -9.28 -14.42 37.03
N PHE A 62 -9.86 -14.04 35.89
CA PHE A 62 -9.90 -12.65 35.43
C PHE A 62 -11.06 -11.95 36.12
N GLU A 63 -10.75 -11.01 36.99
CA GLU A 63 -11.73 -9.96 37.31
C GLU A 63 -11.95 -9.10 36.04
N PRO A 64 -13.20 -8.89 35.61
CA PRO A 64 -13.46 -8.08 34.43
C PRO A 64 -13.17 -6.61 34.75
N ALA A 65 -12.12 -6.07 34.17
CA ALA A 65 -12.05 -4.64 33.94
C ALA A 65 -13.33 -4.24 33.22
N HIS A 66 -13.99 -3.13 33.59
CA HIS A 66 -15.25 -2.65 33.03
C HIS A 66 -15.21 -2.62 31.48
N ALA A 67 -15.32 -3.79 30.87
CA ALA A 67 -15.45 -3.93 29.43
C ALA A 67 -16.85 -3.46 29.06
N GLN A 68 -16.95 -2.42 28.25
CA GLN A 68 -18.22 -2.04 27.65
C GLN A 68 -18.79 -3.25 26.87
N VAL A 69 -20.06 -3.55 27.08
CA VAL A 69 -20.76 -4.60 26.34
C VAL A 69 -20.64 -4.28 24.85
N PRO A 70 -20.10 -5.20 24.03
CA PRO A 70 -20.01 -4.98 22.60
C PRO A 70 -21.41 -4.83 21.98
N ASP A 71 -21.59 -3.83 21.12
CA ASP A 71 -22.80 -3.66 20.31
C ASP A 71 -22.52 -3.93 18.82
N ALA A 72 -23.55 -3.91 18.00
CA ALA A 72 -23.47 -4.17 16.56
C ALA A 72 -22.56 -3.17 15.83
N GLY A 73 -22.53 -1.92 16.29
CA GLY A 73 -21.71 -0.87 15.73
C GLY A 73 -20.22 -1.14 15.96
N ARG A 74 -19.83 -1.42 17.21
CA ARG A 74 -18.47 -1.78 17.59
C ARG A 74 -18.01 -3.06 16.89
N ALA A 75 -18.84 -4.10 16.89
CA ALA A 75 -18.49 -5.37 16.27
C ALA A 75 -18.23 -5.24 14.75
N MET A 76 -19.04 -4.43 14.05
CA MET A 76 -18.84 -4.13 12.63
C MET A 76 -17.58 -3.30 12.38
N ARG A 77 -17.38 -2.22 13.15
CA ARG A 77 -16.18 -1.37 13.07
C ARG A 77 -14.89 -2.18 13.24
N ASP A 78 -14.83 -3.04 14.25
CA ASP A 78 -13.62 -3.79 14.59
C ASP A 78 -13.25 -4.84 13.50
N ILE A 79 -14.23 -5.34 12.72
CA ILE A 79 -13.98 -6.22 11.57
C ILE A 79 -13.58 -5.42 10.31
N GLU A 80 -14.20 -4.26 10.08
CA GLU A 80 -13.97 -3.43 8.89
C GLU A 80 -12.88 -2.38 9.09
N ALA A 81 -12.29 -2.29 10.28
CA ALA A 81 -11.19 -1.35 10.55
C ALA A 81 -10.08 -1.47 9.50
N PRO A 82 -9.64 -0.34 8.92
CA PRO A 82 -8.56 -0.34 7.94
C PRO A 82 -7.30 -0.97 8.54
N ARG A 83 -6.74 -1.93 7.83
CA ARG A 83 -5.42 -2.48 8.16
C ARG A 83 -4.36 -1.61 7.48
N PRO A 84 -3.23 -1.36 8.14
CA PRO A 84 -2.13 -0.65 7.49
C PRO A 84 -1.56 -1.50 6.35
N ASP A 85 -1.81 -1.10 5.12
CA ASP A 85 -1.25 -1.76 3.95
C ASP A 85 -0.23 -0.84 3.26
N LEU A 86 0.97 -1.39 3.01
CA LEU A 86 1.88 -0.81 2.05
C LEU A 86 1.50 -1.35 0.67
N PRO A 87 1.32 -0.48 -0.32
CA PRO A 87 0.98 -0.96 -1.65
C PRO A 87 2.11 -1.80 -2.27
N PRO A 88 1.76 -2.73 -3.16
CA PRO A 88 2.73 -3.51 -3.89
C PRO A 88 3.60 -2.61 -4.76
N GLU A 89 4.84 -2.97 -4.91
CA GLU A 89 5.74 -2.42 -5.91
C GLU A 89 5.39 -3.05 -7.28
N ALA A 90 4.22 -2.71 -7.82
CA ALA A 90 3.90 -3.04 -9.20
C ALA A 90 4.60 -2.02 -10.09
N VAL A 91 5.64 -2.45 -10.77
CA VAL A 91 6.35 -1.66 -11.77
C VAL A 91 6.09 -2.31 -13.13
N PRO A 92 5.25 -1.71 -14.00
CA PRO A 92 5.14 -2.16 -15.38
C PRO A 92 6.52 -2.14 -16.03
N GLU A 93 6.83 -3.20 -16.75
CA GLU A 93 8.09 -3.31 -17.46
C GLU A 93 8.04 -2.40 -18.70
N LEU A 94 8.83 -1.33 -18.68
CA LEU A 94 9.08 -0.48 -19.84
C LEU A 94 10.43 -0.86 -20.43
N THR A 95 10.42 -1.49 -21.60
CA THR A 95 11.62 -1.84 -22.33
C THR A 95 11.82 -0.84 -23.47
N VAL A 96 12.98 -0.20 -23.51
CA VAL A 96 13.43 0.58 -24.65
C VAL A 96 14.32 -0.34 -25.49
N ALA A 97 13.88 -0.68 -26.70
CA ALA A 97 14.72 -1.44 -27.61
C ALA A 97 16.03 -0.66 -27.88
N PRO A 98 17.20 -1.32 -27.84
CA PRO A 98 18.45 -0.66 -28.09
C PRO A 98 18.41 -0.04 -29.50
N SER A 99 18.66 1.27 -29.60
CA SER A 99 18.98 1.87 -30.90
C SER A 99 20.40 1.39 -31.27
N GLU A 100 20.55 0.77 -32.43
CA GLU A 100 21.83 0.22 -32.91
C GLU A 100 22.88 1.29 -33.24
N GLU A 101 22.61 2.56 -33.00
CA GLU A 101 23.63 3.61 -33.15
C GLU A 101 24.59 3.62 -31.96
N ALA A 102 25.63 2.79 -32.06
CA ALA A 102 26.84 2.93 -31.27
C ALA A 102 27.37 4.37 -31.42
N ALA A 103 27.60 5.02 -30.28
CA ALA A 103 28.36 6.26 -30.28
C ALA A 103 29.78 5.94 -30.82
N GLU A 104 30.03 6.21 -32.09
CA GLU A 104 31.40 6.25 -32.60
C GLU A 104 32.18 7.27 -31.76
N SER A 105 33.13 6.76 -31.04
CA SER A 105 34.08 7.61 -30.29
C SER A 105 34.85 8.43 -31.32
N ALA A 106 34.49 9.71 -31.45
CA ALA A 106 35.18 10.61 -32.38
C ALA A 106 36.66 10.76 -31.96
N PRO A 107 37.59 10.72 -32.91
CA PRO A 107 38.99 10.92 -32.62
C PRO A 107 39.20 12.34 -32.06
N GLU A 108 40.01 12.48 -31.02
CA GLU A 108 40.36 13.77 -30.40
C GLU A 108 41.11 14.75 -31.33
N SER A 109 41.60 14.27 -32.46
CA SER A 109 42.34 15.04 -33.47
C SER A 109 41.50 15.26 -34.71
N GLY A 110 40.73 16.35 -34.75
CA GLY A 110 39.91 16.78 -35.88
C GLY A 110 40.00 18.27 -36.14
N PRO A 111 39.44 18.79 -37.27
CA PRO A 111 39.40 20.23 -37.54
C PRO A 111 38.67 20.96 -36.41
N ARG A 112 39.21 22.15 -36.07
CA ARG A 112 38.60 23.05 -35.08
C ARG A 112 37.95 24.21 -35.79
N VAL A 113 36.78 24.63 -35.30
CA VAL A 113 35.99 25.72 -35.88
C VAL A 113 35.77 26.82 -34.83
N LEU A 114 35.90 28.08 -35.23
CA LEU A 114 35.48 29.19 -34.40
C LEU A 114 33.98 29.29 -34.41
N VAL A 115 33.33 28.97 -33.28
CA VAL A 115 31.88 29.02 -33.12
C VAL A 115 31.44 30.39 -32.66
N ARG A 116 30.68 31.11 -33.49
CA ARG A 116 30.09 32.42 -33.12
C ARG A 116 28.73 32.28 -32.47
N ALA A 117 27.90 31.32 -32.94
CA ALA A 117 26.57 31.10 -32.44
C ALA A 117 26.15 29.65 -32.64
N PHE A 118 25.16 29.22 -31.86
CA PHE A 118 24.44 27.96 -32.06
C PHE A 118 23.03 28.23 -32.58
N ALA A 119 22.60 27.48 -33.58
CA ALA A 119 21.24 27.46 -34.08
C ALA A 119 20.60 26.13 -33.72
N PHE A 120 19.33 26.14 -33.32
CA PHE A 120 18.58 24.94 -32.95
C PHE A 120 17.44 24.70 -33.94
N ASP A 121 17.32 23.47 -34.38
CA ASP A 121 16.26 23.03 -35.28
C ASP A 121 15.51 21.81 -34.65
N GLY A 122 14.21 21.70 -34.89
CA GLY A 122 13.39 20.58 -34.38
C GLY A 122 12.90 20.74 -32.94
N ASN A 123 13.26 21.82 -32.26
CA ASN A 123 12.82 22.14 -30.91
C ASN A 123 11.42 22.77 -30.90
N THR A 124 10.39 22.00 -30.52
CA THR A 124 9.00 22.48 -30.41
C THR A 124 8.54 22.64 -28.98
N VAL A 125 9.24 21.98 -28.03
CA VAL A 125 8.91 21.98 -26.60
C VAL A 125 9.56 23.14 -25.87
N PHE A 126 10.84 23.41 -26.12
CA PHE A 126 11.58 24.49 -25.49
C PHE A 126 12.01 25.51 -26.56
N GLY A 127 11.82 26.76 -26.25
CA GLY A 127 12.24 27.87 -27.12
C GLY A 127 13.76 28.03 -27.18
N ASN A 128 14.24 28.74 -28.21
CA ASN A 128 15.67 29.07 -28.34
C ASN A 128 16.17 29.84 -27.11
N ASP A 129 15.33 30.69 -26.51
CA ASP A 129 15.68 31.48 -25.33
C ASP A 129 16.00 30.59 -24.10
N GLU A 130 15.46 29.41 -24.04
CA GLU A 130 15.72 28.43 -22.98
C GLU A 130 16.94 27.56 -23.27
N LEU A 131 17.21 27.28 -24.56
CA LEU A 131 18.31 26.40 -24.97
C LEU A 131 19.64 27.16 -25.13
N GLN A 132 19.62 28.43 -25.59
CA GLN A 132 20.80 29.23 -25.82
C GLN A 132 21.70 29.38 -24.57
N PRO A 133 21.18 29.62 -23.36
CA PRO A 133 21.99 29.72 -22.15
C PRO A 133 22.82 28.47 -21.84
N LEU A 134 22.34 27.28 -22.28
CA LEU A 134 23.01 26.00 -22.00
C LEU A 134 24.34 25.81 -22.73
N VAL A 135 24.58 26.60 -23.79
CA VAL A 135 25.77 26.54 -24.64
C VAL A 135 26.42 27.90 -24.82
N ALA A 136 25.95 28.94 -24.11
CA ALA A 136 26.44 30.32 -24.24
C ALA A 136 27.95 30.47 -23.89
N ASP A 137 28.43 29.64 -22.95
CA ASP A 137 29.83 29.59 -22.56
C ASP A 137 30.78 29.08 -23.67
N LEU A 138 30.23 28.43 -24.69
CA LEU A 138 30.97 27.87 -25.81
C LEU A 138 31.02 28.82 -27.03
N ALA A 139 30.18 29.85 -27.07
CA ALA A 139 30.19 30.86 -28.11
C ALA A 139 31.47 31.75 -28.03
N GLY A 140 32.03 32.09 -29.18
CA GLY A 140 33.29 32.82 -29.27
C GLY A 140 34.54 31.95 -29.11
N SER A 141 34.39 30.64 -28.91
CA SER A 141 35.50 29.71 -28.69
C SER A 141 35.84 28.89 -29.95
N THR A 142 37.11 28.47 -30.07
CA THR A 142 37.53 27.54 -31.14
C THR A 142 37.33 26.10 -30.63
N LEU A 143 36.31 25.40 -31.14
CA LEU A 143 35.85 24.10 -30.68
C LEU A 143 36.20 22.97 -31.67
N GLY A 144 36.55 21.83 -31.13
CA GLY A 144 36.66 20.57 -31.86
C GLY A 144 35.31 19.82 -31.89
N PHE A 145 35.23 18.76 -32.70
CA PHE A 145 34.01 17.96 -32.84
C PHE A 145 33.53 17.39 -31.48
N ALA A 146 34.44 16.93 -30.63
CA ALA A 146 34.10 16.44 -29.28
C ALA A 146 33.47 17.52 -28.38
N ASP A 147 33.88 18.77 -28.53
CA ASP A 147 33.30 19.90 -27.78
C ASP A 147 31.88 20.20 -28.26
N LEU A 148 31.64 20.14 -29.58
CA LEU A 148 30.33 20.31 -30.19
C LEU A 148 29.40 19.17 -29.81
N GLN A 149 29.90 17.93 -29.76
CA GLN A 149 29.11 16.81 -29.23
C GLN A 149 28.71 17.00 -27.76
N ARG A 150 29.63 17.58 -26.93
CA ARG A 150 29.29 17.91 -25.52
C ARG A 150 28.22 19.00 -25.44
N ALA A 151 28.22 19.99 -26.36
CA ALA A 151 27.15 20.98 -26.44
C ALA A 151 25.78 20.30 -26.74
N ALA A 152 25.72 19.45 -27.73
CA ALA A 152 24.49 18.66 -28.03
C ALA A 152 24.08 17.77 -26.86
N ALA A 153 25.03 17.15 -26.16
CA ALA A 153 24.74 16.33 -24.96
C ALA A 153 24.15 17.16 -23.80
N ARG A 154 24.56 18.43 -23.61
CA ARG A 154 23.94 19.34 -22.62
C ARG A 154 22.48 19.60 -22.93
N ILE A 155 22.13 19.82 -24.19
CA ILE A 155 20.74 19.99 -24.66
C ILE A 155 19.94 18.70 -24.41
N THR A 156 20.49 17.54 -24.81
CA THR A 156 19.87 16.24 -24.53
C THR A 156 19.59 16.04 -23.03
N ALA A 157 20.57 16.35 -22.19
CA ALA A 157 20.43 16.24 -20.73
C ALA A 157 19.37 17.21 -20.18
N TYR A 158 19.23 18.39 -20.77
CA TYR A 158 18.17 19.35 -20.41
C TYR A 158 16.79 18.78 -20.68
N TYR A 159 16.53 18.29 -21.88
CA TYR A 159 15.26 17.64 -22.25
C TYR A 159 14.93 16.46 -21.33
N ARG A 160 15.92 15.59 -21.08
CA ARG A 160 15.71 14.40 -20.22
C ARG A 160 15.38 14.76 -18.78
N ARG A 161 16.03 15.80 -18.23
CA ARG A 161 15.70 16.30 -16.87
C ARG A 161 14.27 16.84 -16.76
N HIS A 162 13.71 17.33 -17.88
CA HIS A 162 12.32 17.80 -17.95
C HIS A 162 11.32 16.71 -18.36
N GLY A 163 11.78 15.43 -18.37
CA GLY A 163 10.91 14.28 -18.59
C GLY A 163 10.72 13.83 -20.04
N TYR A 164 11.46 14.41 -20.99
CA TYR A 164 11.46 14.01 -22.41
C TYR A 164 12.51 12.93 -22.65
N VAL A 165 12.20 11.72 -22.27
CA VAL A 165 13.15 10.59 -22.13
C VAL A 165 13.75 10.12 -23.47
N LEU A 166 13.08 10.36 -24.58
CA LEU A 166 13.53 9.98 -25.92
C LEU A 166 14.24 11.13 -26.66
N ALA A 167 14.20 12.34 -26.12
CA ALA A 167 14.81 13.48 -26.78
C ALA A 167 16.33 13.31 -26.92
N ARG A 168 16.82 13.63 -28.09
CA ARG A 168 18.24 13.58 -28.46
C ARG A 168 18.59 14.77 -29.33
N ALA A 169 19.58 15.54 -28.92
CA ALA A 169 20.21 16.56 -29.73
C ALA A 169 21.48 15.98 -30.37
N TYR A 170 21.72 16.28 -31.62
CA TYR A 170 22.88 15.81 -32.38
C TYR A 170 23.32 16.85 -33.40
N LEU A 171 24.51 16.66 -33.93
CA LEU A 171 25.09 17.50 -35.00
C LEU A 171 24.77 16.85 -36.35
N PRO A 172 23.94 17.47 -37.19
CA PRO A 172 23.76 17.01 -38.56
C PRO A 172 25.02 17.20 -39.39
N ARG A 173 25.13 16.54 -40.52
CA ARG A 173 26.16 16.90 -41.51
C ARG A 173 25.88 18.31 -41.99
N GLN A 174 26.86 19.22 -41.85
CA GLN A 174 26.70 20.62 -42.19
C GLN A 174 28.06 21.24 -42.56
N ASP A 175 28.02 22.20 -43.45
CA ASP A 175 29.10 23.13 -43.66
C ASP A 175 28.91 24.29 -42.66
N ILE A 176 29.95 24.64 -41.94
CA ILE A 176 29.88 25.67 -40.91
C ILE A 176 30.31 26.99 -41.57
N ASP A 177 29.34 27.73 -42.10
CA ASP A 177 29.51 29.05 -42.62
C ASP A 177 29.33 30.11 -41.53
N ASP A 178 30.15 31.14 -41.55
CA ASP A 178 30.12 32.26 -40.57
C ASP A 178 30.19 31.83 -39.08
N GLY A 179 30.66 30.63 -38.77
CA GLY A 179 30.80 30.13 -37.39
C GLY A 179 29.48 29.82 -36.70
N VAL A 180 28.39 29.62 -37.43
CA VAL A 180 27.10 29.17 -36.87
C VAL A 180 27.03 27.65 -36.92
N VAL A 181 26.95 27.02 -35.74
CA VAL A 181 26.81 25.58 -35.63
C VAL A 181 25.35 25.24 -35.38
N ARG A 182 24.77 24.40 -36.27
CA ARG A 182 23.41 23.90 -36.13
C ARG A 182 23.38 22.62 -35.28
N ILE A 183 22.52 22.61 -34.28
CA ILE A 183 22.20 21.44 -33.46
C ILE A 183 20.76 21.04 -33.77
N GLU A 184 20.58 19.84 -34.29
CA GLU A 184 19.26 19.28 -34.56
C GLU A 184 18.74 18.50 -33.35
N ILE A 185 17.46 18.67 -33.03
CA ILE A 185 16.81 18.09 -31.85
C ILE A 185 15.68 17.17 -32.31
N ALA A 186 15.90 15.88 -32.14
CA ALA A 186 14.84 14.89 -32.26
C ALA A 186 14.16 14.76 -30.90
N GLU A 187 12.96 15.34 -30.74
CA GLU A 187 12.25 15.35 -29.44
C GLU A 187 11.66 13.98 -29.11
N GLY A 188 11.54 13.08 -30.08
CA GLY A 188 10.92 11.76 -29.92
C GLY A 188 9.39 11.87 -29.82
N ARG A 189 8.70 11.62 -30.93
CA ARG A 189 7.24 11.68 -31.00
C ARG A 189 6.63 10.29 -31.11
N TYR A 190 5.41 10.11 -30.61
CA TYR A 190 4.69 8.86 -30.83
C TYR A 190 4.41 8.69 -32.34
N GLY A 191 4.81 7.54 -32.89
CA GLY A 191 4.33 7.00 -34.16
C GLY A 191 3.02 6.27 -33.93
N ALA A 192 2.99 4.97 -34.20
CA ALA A 192 1.83 4.13 -33.93
C ALA A 192 1.76 3.74 -32.44
N ILE A 193 0.54 3.68 -31.89
CA ILE A 193 0.27 3.14 -30.56
C ILE A 193 -0.59 1.89 -30.74
N THR A 194 -0.01 0.72 -30.49
CA THR A 194 -0.66 -0.57 -30.73
C THR A 194 -0.80 -1.36 -29.43
N ILE A 195 -1.92 -2.09 -29.29
CA ILE A 195 -2.19 -2.97 -28.15
C ILE A 195 -2.26 -4.41 -28.67
N GLN A 196 -1.37 -5.25 -28.18
CA GLN A 196 -1.42 -6.70 -28.36
C GLN A 196 -2.18 -7.29 -27.17
N ASN A 197 -3.44 -7.62 -27.37
CA ASN A 197 -4.31 -8.09 -26.30
C ASN A 197 -4.29 -9.61 -26.20
N HIS A 198 -3.59 -10.14 -25.24
CA HIS A 198 -3.60 -11.54 -24.84
C HIS A 198 -4.43 -11.78 -23.56
N SER A 199 -4.98 -10.70 -22.97
CA SER A 199 -5.78 -10.75 -21.75
C SER A 199 -7.23 -11.17 -22.05
N ARG A 200 -8.04 -11.28 -20.99
CA ARG A 200 -9.49 -11.49 -21.11
C ARG A 200 -10.27 -10.19 -21.25
N VAL A 201 -9.64 -9.06 -20.96
CA VAL A 201 -10.27 -7.74 -20.96
C VAL A 201 -10.57 -7.30 -22.38
N LEU A 202 -11.71 -6.68 -22.61
CA LEU A 202 -12.11 -6.16 -23.91
C LEU A 202 -11.16 -5.05 -24.36
N GLY A 203 -10.80 -5.04 -25.64
CA GLY A 203 -9.88 -4.05 -26.20
C GLY A 203 -10.36 -2.60 -26.03
N ALA A 204 -11.67 -2.37 -25.96
CA ALA A 204 -12.23 -1.05 -25.69
C ALA A 204 -11.85 -0.55 -24.26
N ALA A 205 -11.86 -1.43 -23.26
CA ALA A 205 -11.46 -1.08 -21.88
C ALA A 205 -9.94 -0.85 -21.78
N LEU A 206 -9.13 -1.64 -22.50
CA LEU A 206 -7.68 -1.48 -22.54
C LEU A 206 -7.24 -0.16 -23.21
N ARG A 207 -8.01 0.33 -24.16
CA ARG A 207 -7.70 1.61 -24.84
C ARG A 207 -7.92 2.83 -23.95
N GLN A 208 -8.80 2.77 -22.94
CA GLN A 208 -9.14 3.92 -22.12
C GLN A 208 -7.93 4.55 -21.40
N PRO A 209 -7.08 3.81 -20.68
CA PRO A 209 -5.92 4.38 -20.02
C PRO A 209 -4.86 4.96 -20.97
N LEU A 210 -4.83 4.47 -22.22
CA LEU A 210 -3.90 4.91 -23.24
C LEU A 210 -4.44 6.08 -24.10
N SER A 211 -5.71 6.44 -23.93
CA SER A 211 -6.36 7.46 -24.79
C SER A 211 -5.82 8.88 -24.59
N ALA A 212 -4.99 9.12 -23.56
CA ALA A 212 -4.28 10.38 -23.36
C ALA A 212 -2.98 10.47 -24.20
N LEU A 213 -2.56 9.39 -24.84
CA LEU A 213 -1.39 9.32 -25.69
C LEU A 213 -1.83 9.36 -27.16
N HIS A 214 -1.33 10.34 -27.93
CA HIS A 214 -1.72 10.47 -29.32
C HIS A 214 -0.51 10.36 -30.26
N PRO A 215 -0.67 9.73 -31.44
CA PRO A 215 0.35 9.81 -32.49
C PRO A 215 0.70 11.26 -32.80
N GLY A 216 1.99 11.56 -32.95
CA GLY A 216 2.50 12.91 -33.20
C GLY A 216 2.84 13.72 -31.94
N ASP A 217 2.31 13.37 -30.75
CA ASP A 217 2.69 14.03 -29.51
C ASP A 217 4.12 13.68 -29.10
N VAL A 218 4.82 14.63 -28.48
CA VAL A 218 6.16 14.40 -27.92
C VAL A 218 6.07 13.46 -26.73
N VAL A 219 6.91 12.44 -26.68
CA VAL A 219 6.88 11.41 -25.63
C VAL A 219 7.36 11.98 -24.31
N ARG A 220 6.43 12.14 -23.36
CA ARG A 220 6.73 12.46 -21.97
C ARG A 220 6.76 11.18 -21.15
N GLY A 221 7.87 10.93 -20.46
CA GLY A 221 8.04 9.74 -19.63
C GLY A 221 6.97 9.58 -18.55
N SER A 222 6.56 10.68 -17.89
CA SER A 222 5.51 10.65 -16.87
C SER A 222 4.11 10.31 -17.42
N GLY A 223 3.78 10.78 -18.62
CA GLY A 223 2.51 10.46 -19.27
C GLY A 223 2.44 8.99 -19.72
N LEU A 224 3.52 8.50 -20.33
CA LEU A 224 3.67 7.10 -20.70
C LEU A 224 3.60 6.17 -19.49
N GLU A 225 4.39 6.47 -18.45
CA GLU A 225 4.40 5.70 -17.21
C GLU A 225 3.02 5.65 -16.56
N ARG A 226 2.35 6.81 -16.43
CA ARG A 226 1.00 6.87 -15.88
C ARG A 226 0.02 5.99 -16.65
N SER A 227 0.04 6.07 -17.97
CA SER A 227 -0.88 5.30 -18.83
C SER A 227 -0.65 3.80 -18.72
N LEU A 228 0.61 3.34 -18.70
CA LEU A 228 0.96 1.94 -18.50
C LEU A 228 0.58 1.44 -17.09
N LEU A 229 0.82 2.24 -16.05
CA LEU A 229 0.44 1.90 -14.68
C LEU A 229 -1.08 1.80 -14.50
N LEU A 230 -1.85 2.72 -15.11
CA LEU A 230 -3.31 2.67 -15.09
C LEU A 230 -3.86 1.47 -15.87
N LEU A 231 -3.17 1.04 -16.92
CA LEU A 231 -3.53 -0.17 -17.67
C LEU A 231 -3.25 -1.43 -16.85
N ASP A 232 -2.11 -1.50 -16.16
CA ASP A 232 -1.73 -2.59 -15.27
C ASP A 232 -2.63 -2.68 -14.02
N ASP A 233 -3.21 -1.56 -13.60
CA ASP A 233 -4.21 -1.49 -12.52
C ASP A 233 -5.57 -2.12 -12.88
N LEU A 234 -5.82 -2.44 -14.16
CA LEU A 234 -7.03 -3.14 -14.58
C LEU A 234 -6.99 -4.58 -14.07
N ALA A 235 -8.05 -5.01 -13.40
CA ALA A 235 -8.09 -6.35 -12.83
C ALA A 235 -7.96 -7.42 -13.93
N GLY A 236 -7.02 -8.37 -13.74
CA GLY A 236 -6.78 -9.47 -14.68
C GLY A 236 -5.94 -9.11 -15.91
N VAL A 237 -5.23 -8.00 -15.86
CA VAL A 237 -4.25 -7.56 -16.86
C VAL A 237 -2.86 -7.53 -16.23
N ALA A 238 -1.85 -7.86 -17.01
CA ALA A 238 -0.44 -7.58 -16.75
C ALA A 238 0.10 -6.82 -17.97
N ALA A 239 0.42 -5.54 -17.78
CA ALA A 239 0.77 -4.65 -18.88
C ALA A 239 2.29 -4.49 -19.01
N ARG A 240 2.79 -4.50 -20.26
CA ARG A 240 4.16 -4.16 -20.63
C ARG A 240 4.17 -3.19 -21.77
N GLY A 241 5.07 -2.22 -21.75
CA GLY A 241 5.26 -1.27 -22.84
C GLY A 241 6.63 -1.44 -23.49
N THR A 242 6.67 -1.51 -24.81
CA THR A 242 7.91 -1.56 -25.59
C THR A 242 7.92 -0.38 -26.56
N LEU A 243 8.97 0.42 -26.54
CA LEU A 243 9.22 1.49 -27.49
C LEU A 243 10.14 0.97 -28.60
N ARG A 244 9.74 1.15 -29.85
CA ARG A 244 10.50 0.75 -31.06
C ARG A 244 10.64 1.95 -31.98
N PRO A 245 11.67 2.00 -32.84
CA PRO A 245 11.73 3.00 -33.92
C PRO A 245 10.45 2.97 -34.74
N GLY A 246 9.88 4.13 -35.02
CA GLY A 246 8.69 4.26 -35.87
C GLY A 246 9.05 4.33 -37.37
N ASP A 247 8.06 4.30 -38.21
CA ASP A 247 8.22 4.32 -39.68
C ASP A 247 8.77 5.66 -40.19
N MET A 248 8.47 6.77 -39.51
CA MET A 248 8.97 8.10 -39.85
C MET A 248 10.18 8.50 -38.99
N PRO A 249 11.18 9.19 -39.56
CA PRO A 249 12.30 9.72 -38.80
C PRO A 249 11.82 10.55 -37.60
N GLY A 250 12.43 10.35 -36.43
CA GLY A 250 12.07 11.07 -35.19
C GLY A 250 10.81 10.54 -34.48
N THR A 251 10.15 9.52 -35.04
CA THR A 251 9.01 8.86 -34.38
C THR A 251 9.41 7.58 -33.67
N THR A 252 8.60 7.22 -32.67
CA THR A 252 8.77 6.00 -31.87
C THR A 252 7.41 5.35 -31.67
N ASP A 253 7.29 4.10 -32.10
CA ASP A 253 6.07 3.32 -31.92
C ASP A 253 6.01 2.75 -30.50
N LEU A 254 4.84 2.84 -29.88
CA LEU A 254 4.53 2.21 -28.62
C LEU A 254 3.75 0.92 -28.87
N VAL A 255 4.37 -0.21 -28.54
CA VAL A 255 3.70 -1.51 -28.51
C VAL A 255 3.40 -1.88 -27.07
N VAL A 256 2.13 -2.06 -26.76
CA VAL A 256 1.66 -2.42 -25.43
C VAL A 256 1.16 -3.86 -25.45
N ASP A 257 1.84 -4.73 -24.72
CA ASP A 257 1.41 -6.11 -24.49
C ASP A 257 0.53 -6.14 -23.24
N ALA A 258 -0.71 -6.57 -23.42
CA ALA A 258 -1.68 -6.78 -22.32
C ALA A 258 -1.85 -8.28 -22.11
N ASP A 259 -1.03 -8.84 -21.23
CA ASP A 259 -1.02 -10.26 -20.91
C ASP A 259 -2.10 -10.63 -19.88
N LYS A 260 -2.36 -11.95 -19.75
CA LYS A 260 -3.31 -12.48 -18.79
C LYS A 260 -2.76 -12.32 -17.36
N GLY A 261 -3.41 -11.50 -16.56
CA GLY A 261 -3.26 -11.51 -15.12
C GLY A 261 -4.04 -12.67 -14.46
N PRO A 262 -3.91 -12.86 -13.14
CA PRO A 262 -4.63 -13.90 -12.41
C PRO A 262 -6.14 -13.71 -12.52
N LEU A 263 -6.87 -14.81 -12.77
CA LEU A 263 -8.34 -14.79 -12.83
C LEU A 263 -8.96 -14.53 -11.46
N ALA A 264 -8.36 -15.12 -10.44
CA ALA A 264 -8.77 -14.93 -9.06
C ALA A 264 -7.52 -14.88 -8.17
N SER A 265 -7.64 -14.15 -7.09
CA SER A 265 -6.66 -14.11 -5.99
C SER A 265 -7.41 -14.10 -4.68
N GLY A 266 -6.78 -14.53 -3.60
CA GLY A 266 -7.47 -14.57 -2.32
C GLY A 266 -6.58 -14.99 -1.17
N SER A 267 -7.20 -15.05 0.02
CA SER A 267 -6.54 -15.52 1.23
C SER A 267 -7.48 -16.38 2.08
N LEU A 268 -6.88 -17.29 2.83
CA LEU A 268 -7.48 -17.90 4.01
C LEU A 268 -6.68 -17.45 5.22
N GLU A 269 -7.35 -17.01 6.26
CA GLU A 269 -6.75 -16.44 7.46
C GLU A 269 -7.29 -17.12 8.70
N PHE A 270 -6.40 -17.38 9.67
CA PHE A 270 -6.72 -17.76 11.03
C PHE A 270 -6.07 -16.78 11.98
N ASP A 271 -6.79 -16.30 12.97
CA ASP A 271 -6.24 -15.41 13.99
C ASP A 271 -6.97 -15.53 15.34
N ASN A 272 -6.37 -14.99 16.40
CA ASN A 272 -6.99 -14.81 17.71
C ASN A 272 -7.30 -13.34 18.00
N PHE A 273 -7.60 -12.53 16.97
CA PHE A 273 -7.78 -11.08 17.04
C PHE A 273 -9.21 -10.67 17.42
N GLY A 274 -10.10 -11.63 17.70
CA GLY A 274 -11.47 -11.34 18.08
C GLY A 274 -11.59 -10.81 19.51
N ASP A 275 -12.71 -10.11 19.77
CA ASP A 275 -13.12 -9.74 21.12
C ASP A 275 -13.52 -10.99 21.91
N ALA A 276 -13.23 -11.04 23.21
CA ALA A 276 -13.51 -12.20 24.06
C ALA A 276 -15.01 -12.56 24.11
N ALA A 277 -15.89 -11.55 24.05
CA ALA A 277 -17.35 -11.74 24.07
C ALA A 277 -17.94 -12.11 22.71
N LEU A 278 -17.23 -11.83 21.61
CA LEU A 278 -17.66 -12.10 20.24
C LEU A 278 -16.93 -13.28 19.60
N GLY A 279 -16.02 -13.89 20.34
CA GLY A 279 -15.19 -15.00 19.91
C GLY A 279 -13.78 -14.56 19.52
N ARG A 280 -12.83 -14.99 20.33
CA ARG A 280 -11.41 -14.66 20.21
C ARG A 280 -10.79 -15.27 18.95
N TYR A 281 -11.09 -16.53 18.65
CA TYR A 281 -10.51 -17.24 17.52
C TYR A 281 -11.38 -17.07 16.30
N ARG A 282 -10.76 -16.67 15.18
CA ARG A 282 -11.46 -16.36 13.93
C ARG A 282 -10.84 -17.10 12.76
N VAL A 283 -11.70 -17.54 11.87
CA VAL A 283 -11.34 -18.05 10.54
C VAL A 283 -11.98 -17.15 9.51
N GLY A 284 -11.19 -16.63 8.60
CA GLY A 284 -11.67 -15.77 7.53
C GLY A 284 -11.08 -16.14 6.18
N GLY A 285 -11.68 -15.63 5.14
CA GLY A 285 -11.17 -15.76 3.79
C GLY A 285 -11.68 -14.67 2.89
N SER A 286 -10.91 -14.39 1.85
CA SER A 286 -11.26 -13.44 0.79
C SER A 286 -10.95 -14.02 -0.59
N VAL A 287 -11.78 -13.64 -1.56
CA VAL A 287 -11.58 -13.96 -2.97
C VAL A 287 -11.90 -12.72 -3.80
N ASP A 288 -10.95 -12.31 -4.62
CA ASP A 288 -11.14 -11.33 -5.68
C ASP A 288 -11.21 -12.05 -7.02
N VAL A 289 -12.33 -11.88 -7.74
CA VAL A 289 -12.49 -12.34 -9.12
C VAL A 289 -12.20 -11.17 -10.04
N ASN A 290 -11.17 -11.32 -10.87
CA ASN A 290 -10.67 -10.27 -11.74
C ASN A 290 -11.35 -10.34 -13.12
N SER A 291 -11.89 -9.21 -13.55
CA SER A 291 -12.58 -9.01 -14.82
C SER A 291 -13.71 -10.02 -15.10
N PRO A 292 -14.68 -10.22 -14.19
CA PRO A 292 -15.82 -11.10 -14.45
C PRO A 292 -16.63 -10.64 -15.68
N LEU A 293 -16.78 -9.35 -15.91
CA LEU A 293 -17.46 -8.79 -17.10
C LEU A 293 -16.47 -8.38 -18.20
N ARG A 294 -15.17 -8.69 -18.06
CA ARG A 294 -14.12 -8.40 -19.05
C ARG A 294 -13.87 -6.90 -19.25
N LEU A 295 -14.18 -6.08 -18.28
CA LEU A 295 -14.06 -4.61 -18.32
C LEU A 295 -12.92 -4.05 -17.47
N GLY A 296 -12.02 -4.92 -16.94
CA GLY A 296 -11.05 -4.51 -15.92
C GLY A 296 -11.68 -4.37 -14.53
N ASP A 297 -12.89 -4.86 -14.39
CA ASP A 297 -13.73 -4.84 -13.20
C ASP A 297 -13.30 -5.89 -12.16
N ARG A 298 -13.75 -5.74 -10.91
CA ARG A 298 -13.41 -6.67 -9.83
C ARG A 298 -14.63 -6.96 -8.96
N LEU A 299 -14.86 -8.25 -8.71
CA LEU A 299 -15.79 -8.73 -7.70
C LEU A 299 -14.99 -9.24 -6.50
N SER A 300 -15.20 -8.64 -5.33
CA SER A 300 -14.54 -8.98 -4.08
C SER A 300 -15.52 -9.63 -3.12
N LEU A 301 -15.18 -10.81 -2.59
CA LEU A 301 -15.95 -11.54 -1.60
C LEU A 301 -15.08 -11.75 -0.36
N ARG A 302 -15.63 -11.54 0.83
CA ARG A 302 -14.97 -11.81 2.12
C ARG A 302 -15.95 -12.44 3.09
N GLY A 303 -15.48 -13.45 3.82
CA GLY A 303 -16.21 -14.08 4.91
C GLY A 303 -15.34 -14.22 6.15
N LEU A 304 -15.96 -14.20 7.34
CA LEU A 304 -15.30 -14.45 8.62
C LEU A 304 -16.29 -15.07 9.60
N VAL A 305 -15.82 -16.06 10.36
CA VAL A 305 -16.54 -16.67 11.48
C VAL A 305 -15.65 -16.73 12.71
N SER A 306 -16.26 -16.62 13.89
CA SER A 306 -15.57 -16.82 15.17
C SER A 306 -16.07 -18.03 15.94
N ASN A 307 -15.35 -18.42 16.99
CA ASN A 307 -15.76 -19.52 17.87
C ASN A 307 -17.01 -19.22 18.71
N GLU A 308 -17.44 -17.96 18.86
CA GLU A 308 -18.70 -17.54 19.53
C GLU A 308 -19.80 -17.17 18.53
N LEU A 309 -19.78 -17.82 17.33
CA LEU A 309 -20.82 -17.70 16.30
C LEU A 309 -20.96 -16.28 15.70
N GLN A 310 -19.97 -15.41 15.82
CA GLN A 310 -19.92 -14.20 15.02
C GLN A 310 -19.75 -14.60 13.55
N ARG A 311 -20.61 -14.09 12.67
CA ARG A 311 -20.58 -14.37 11.23
C ARG A 311 -20.61 -13.06 10.48
N TYR A 312 -19.60 -12.84 9.64
CA TYR A 312 -19.49 -11.67 8.79
C TYR A 312 -19.30 -12.10 7.35
N TYR A 313 -19.93 -11.39 6.44
CA TYR A 313 -19.65 -11.46 5.01
C TYR A 313 -19.71 -10.07 4.37
N ARG A 314 -18.94 -9.89 3.31
CA ARG A 314 -18.94 -8.71 2.46
C ARG A 314 -18.85 -9.15 1.00
N ALA A 315 -19.65 -8.52 0.14
CA ALA A 315 -19.55 -8.60 -1.30
C ALA A 315 -19.42 -7.20 -1.85
N GLY A 316 -18.46 -6.97 -2.74
CA GLY A 316 -18.21 -5.69 -3.37
C GLY A 316 -17.93 -5.85 -4.86
N TYR A 317 -18.39 -4.91 -5.65
CA TYR A 317 -18.12 -4.86 -7.08
C TYR A 317 -17.66 -3.47 -7.48
N GLN A 318 -16.60 -3.40 -8.28
CA GLN A 318 -16.09 -2.13 -8.81
C GLN A 318 -15.72 -2.26 -10.29
N ILE A 319 -15.87 -1.15 -11.00
CA ILE A 319 -15.55 -1.02 -12.41
C ILE A 319 -14.72 0.23 -12.66
N PRO A 320 -13.63 0.16 -13.45
CA PRO A 320 -12.92 1.34 -13.92
C PRO A 320 -13.71 2.03 -15.03
N VAL A 321 -13.72 3.36 -15.02
CA VAL A 321 -14.46 4.19 -15.97
C VAL A 321 -13.55 5.33 -16.45
N GLY A 322 -13.52 5.53 -17.76
CA GLY A 322 -12.81 6.63 -18.41
C GLY A 322 -11.28 6.53 -18.42
N PRO A 323 -10.61 7.47 -19.07
CA PRO A 323 -9.16 7.43 -19.33
C PRO A 323 -8.31 7.56 -18.05
N ALA A 324 -8.85 8.19 -17.01
CA ALA A 324 -8.16 8.33 -15.74
C ALA A 324 -8.32 7.12 -14.81
N SER A 325 -8.97 6.03 -15.29
CA SER A 325 -9.28 4.82 -14.51
C SER A 325 -9.98 5.14 -13.20
N THR A 326 -10.93 6.09 -13.22
CA THR A 326 -11.85 6.35 -12.10
C THR A 326 -12.57 5.06 -11.77
N ARG A 327 -12.57 4.62 -10.50
CA ARG A 327 -13.28 3.41 -10.10
C ARG A 327 -14.58 3.78 -9.41
N VAL A 328 -15.68 3.21 -9.91
CA VAL A 328 -17.00 3.30 -9.29
C VAL A 328 -17.32 1.94 -8.72
N GLY A 329 -17.76 1.90 -7.46
CA GLY A 329 -18.02 0.64 -6.80
C GLY A 329 -19.16 0.71 -5.80
N VAL A 330 -19.73 -0.47 -5.54
CA VAL A 330 -20.74 -0.71 -4.52
C VAL A 330 -20.31 -1.92 -3.67
N ALA A 331 -20.69 -1.94 -2.41
CA ALA A 331 -20.48 -3.09 -1.55
C ALA A 331 -21.63 -3.24 -0.56
N TYR A 332 -21.82 -4.47 -0.12
CA TYR A 332 -22.74 -4.84 0.95
C TYR A 332 -22.02 -5.72 1.95
N SER A 333 -22.07 -5.36 3.23
CA SER A 333 -21.59 -6.19 4.34
C SER A 333 -22.71 -6.50 5.32
N SER A 334 -22.61 -7.66 5.93
CA SER A 334 -23.53 -8.08 6.99
C SER A 334 -22.79 -8.83 8.08
N LEU A 335 -23.15 -8.52 9.30
CA LEU A 335 -22.65 -9.13 10.51
C LEU A 335 -23.82 -9.63 11.36
N ARG A 336 -23.66 -10.81 11.94
CA ARG A 336 -24.52 -11.34 13.01
C ARG A 336 -23.62 -11.85 14.11
N TYR A 337 -24.05 -11.63 15.35
CA TYR A 337 -23.34 -12.12 16.52
C TYR A 337 -24.29 -12.46 17.65
N ARG A 338 -23.81 -13.24 18.60
CA ARG A 338 -24.36 -13.43 19.93
C ARG A 338 -23.24 -13.21 20.93
N LEU A 339 -23.52 -12.55 22.05
CA LEU A 339 -22.54 -12.38 23.12
C LEU A 339 -22.36 -13.69 23.88
N GLY A 340 -21.11 -14.03 24.10
CA GLY A 340 -20.68 -15.17 24.90
C GLY A 340 -19.82 -14.76 26.07
N GLY A 341 -19.15 -15.73 26.70
CA GLY A 341 -18.25 -15.50 27.82
C GLY A 341 -18.93 -14.82 29.02
N ALA A 342 -18.35 -13.75 29.51
CA ALA A 342 -18.86 -12.99 30.65
C ALA A 342 -20.24 -12.33 30.43
N PHE A 343 -20.73 -12.27 29.19
CA PHE A 343 -22.00 -11.63 28.81
C PHE A 343 -23.05 -12.64 28.35
N SER A 344 -22.81 -13.96 28.49
CA SER A 344 -23.75 -15.01 28.08
C SER A 344 -25.12 -14.89 28.74
N ASP A 345 -25.13 -14.48 30.02
CA ASP A 345 -26.37 -14.37 30.82
C ASP A 345 -27.28 -13.22 30.37
N LEU A 346 -26.78 -12.30 29.56
CA LEU A 346 -27.58 -11.20 28.98
C LEU A 346 -28.47 -11.67 27.83
N ASP A 347 -28.26 -12.88 27.30
CA ASP A 347 -28.87 -13.40 26.06
C ASP A 347 -28.93 -12.34 24.96
N SER A 348 -27.81 -11.64 24.79
CA SER A 348 -27.70 -10.53 23.86
C SER A 348 -27.21 -10.99 22.51
N SER A 349 -27.86 -10.51 21.47
CA SER A 349 -27.48 -10.76 20.08
C SER A 349 -27.60 -9.48 19.25
N GLY A 350 -26.94 -9.43 18.10
CA GLY A 350 -27.08 -8.27 17.23
C GLY A 350 -26.80 -8.59 15.76
N ARG A 351 -27.17 -7.62 14.95
CA ARG A 351 -26.91 -7.64 13.49
C ARG A 351 -26.52 -6.24 13.05
N ALA A 352 -25.57 -6.20 12.12
CA ALA A 352 -25.26 -4.98 11.39
C ALA A 352 -25.32 -5.26 9.89
N SER A 353 -25.77 -4.28 9.12
CA SER A 353 -25.63 -4.29 7.66
C SER A 353 -25.15 -2.94 7.19
N VAL A 354 -24.22 -2.94 6.25
CA VAL A 354 -23.65 -1.72 5.66
C VAL A 354 -23.78 -1.79 4.14
N GLN A 355 -24.40 -0.79 3.58
CA GLN A 355 -24.47 -0.54 2.14
C GLN A 355 -23.47 0.58 1.83
N THR A 356 -22.57 0.32 0.91
CA THR A 356 -21.52 1.27 0.54
C THR A 356 -21.58 1.56 -0.95
N ALA A 357 -21.49 2.83 -1.33
CA ALA A 357 -21.23 3.27 -2.69
C ALA A 357 -20.02 4.20 -2.68
N TYR A 358 -19.12 4.05 -3.63
CA TYR A 358 -17.90 4.86 -3.63
C TYR A 358 -17.39 5.14 -5.05
N VAL A 359 -16.64 6.23 -5.13
CA VAL A 359 -15.86 6.61 -6.30
C VAL A 359 -14.44 6.88 -5.84
N THR A 360 -13.46 6.31 -6.53
CA THR A 360 -12.04 6.60 -6.31
C THR A 360 -11.40 7.09 -7.59
N GLN A 361 -10.57 8.12 -7.47
CA GLN A 361 -9.90 8.78 -8.57
C GLN A 361 -8.38 8.81 -8.34
N PRO A 362 -7.57 8.11 -9.17
CA PRO A 362 -6.12 8.28 -9.14
C PRO A 362 -5.75 9.70 -9.61
N LEU A 363 -5.33 10.55 -8.67
CA LEU A 363 -4.84 11.90 -8.95
C LEU A 363 -3.41 11.86 -9.51
N VAL A 364 -2.54 11.14 -8.79
CA VAL A 364 -1.16 10.86 -9.21
C VAL A 364 -0.99 9.35 -9.26
N ARG A 365 -0.45 8.85 -10.37
CA ARG A 365 -0.08 7.44 -10.51
C ARG A 365 1.29 7.37 -11.17
N ALA A 366 2.30 7.12 -10.36
CA ALA A 366 3.71 7.01 -10.75
C ALA A 366 4.36 5.87 -9.95
N ARG A 367 5.56 5.45 -10.30
CA ARG A 367 6.27 4.37 -9.60
C ARG A 367 6.55 4.68 -8.14
N ASN A 368 6.93 5.91 -7.86
CA ASN A 368 7.38 6.35 -6.54
C ASN A 368 6.37 7.21 -5.77
N LEU A 369 5.24 7.59 -6.39
CA LEU A 369 4.20 8.40 -5.77
C LEU A 369 2.83 8.06 -6.34
N ASN A 370 1.93 7.64 -5.46
CA ASN A 370 0.54 7.39 -5.81
C ASN A 370 -0.36 8.18 -4.86
N VAL A 371 -1.32 8.91 -5.43
CA VAL A 371 -2.30 9.70 -4.69
C VAL A 371 -3.68 9.44 -5.26
N THR A 372 -4.62 9.02 -4.44
CA THR A 372 -6.00 8.71 -4.81
C THR A 372 -6.96 9.53 -3.98
N ALA A 373 -7.89 10.21 -4.64
CA ALA A 373 -9.03 10.83 -3.98
C ALA A 373 -10.18 9.82 -3.90
N GLN A 374 -11.00 9.93 -2.84
CA GLN A 374 -12.15 9.07 -2.61
C GLN A 374 -13.34 9.88 -2.14
N ILE A 375 -14.52 9.51 -2.67
CA ILE A 375 -15.83 9.91 -2.13
C ILE A 375 -16.58 8.60 -1.87
N GLN A 376 -17.13 8.46 -0.67
CA GLN A 376 -17.85 7.27 -0.25
C GLN A 376 -19.11 7.66 0.52
N TYR A 377 -20.19 6.93 0.29
CA TYR A 377 -21.40 6.96 1.12
C TYR A 377 -21.63 5.60 1.73
N GLU A 378 -21.89 5.58 3.03
CA GLU A 378 -22.28 4.39 3.80
C GLU A 378 -23.63 4.60 4.47
N ASN A 379 -24.48 3.58 4.39
CA ASN A 379 -25.71 3.46 5.16
C ASN A 379 -25.62 2.23 6.07
N LYS A 380 -25.42 2.46 7.36
CA LYS A 380 -25.24 1.41 8.38
C LYS A 380 -26.56 1.25 9.13
N ASN A 381 -27.09 0.02 9.12
CA ASN A 381 -28.24 -0.37 9.94
C ASN A 381 -27.73 -1.31 11.02
N LEU A 382 -27.89 -0.92 12.26
CA LEU A 382 -27.38 -1.60 13.44
C LEU A 382 -28.57 -1.98 14.33
N ARG A 383 -28.59 -3.23 14.80
CA ARG A 383 -29.62 -3.73 15.72
C ARG A 383 -29.00 -4.56 16.81
N ASP A 384 -29.38 -4.27 18.03
CA ASP A 384 -29.02 -5.02 19.23
C ASP A 384 -30.30 -5.45 19.96
N ASP A 385 -30.40 -6.75 20.27
CA ASP A 385 -31.49 -7.36 20.99
C ASP A 385 -30.93 -7.85 22.35
N TYR A 386 -31.47 -7.38 23.45
CA TYR A 386 -31.11 -7.78 24.83
C TYR A 386 -32.24 -8.64 25.41
N GLY A 387 -32.08 -9.97 25.25
CA GLY A 387 -33.16 -10.93 25.53
C GLY A 387 -33.69 -10.89 26.98
N VAL A 388 -32.79 -10.78 27.97
CA VAL A 388 -33.18 -10.71 29.40
C VAL A 388 -34.07 -9.51 29.72
N PHE A 389 -33.93 -8.41 29.00
CA PHE A 389 -34.67 -7.17 29.27
C PHE A 389 -35.80 -6.92 28.26
N ASP A 390 -35.96 -7.79 27.24
CA ASP A 390 -36.85 -7.59 26.08
C ASP A 390 -36.69 -6.20 25.44
N ILE A 391 -35.42 -5.71 25.39
CA ILE A 391 -35.06 -4.42 24.82
C ILE A 391 -34.46 -4.63 23.44
N ARG A 392 -35.02 -3.92 22.46
CA ARG A 392 -34.49 -3.83 21.11
C ARG A 392 -34.03 -2.40 20.79
N ARG A 393 -32.79 -2.28 20.32
CA ARG A 393 -32.18 -1.02 19.88
C ARG A 393 -31.94 -1.07 18.40
N ASP A 394 -32.51 -0.15 17.64
CA ASP A 394 -32.29 0.04 16.22
C ASP A 394 -31.61 1.38 15.98
N LYS A 395 -30.46 1.35 15.32
CA LYS A 395 -29.70 2.54 14.95
C LYS A 395 -29.45 2.58 13.45
N ASN A 396 -29.44 3.79 12.89
CA ASN A 396 -29.07 4.01 11.50
C ASN A 396 -28.05 5.14 11.41
N VAL A 397 -26.92 4.90 10.74
CA VAL A 397 -25.88 5.90 10.46
C VAL A 397 -25.72 6.06 8.96
N GLY A 398 -26.05 7.24 8.46
CA GLY A 398 -25.68 7.67 7.12
C GLY A 398 -24.40 8.49 7.18
N LEU A 399 -23.37 8.12 6.41
CA LEU A 399 -22.04 8.75 6.45
C LEU A 399 -21.51 9.00 5.05
N TRP A 400 -21.23 10.25 4.73
CA TRP A 400 -20.39 10.66 3.61
C TRP A 400 -18.95 10.78 4.06
N THR A 401 -18.03 10.19 3.32
CA THR A 401 -16.59 10.30 3.55
C THR A 401 -15.91 10.86 2.31
N PHE A 402 -15.14 11.91 2.50
CA PHE A 402 -14.29 12.53 1.48
C PHE A 402 -12.85 12.35 1.92
N GLY A 403 -11.98 11.87 1.04
CA GLY A 403 -10.63 11.63 1.47
C GLY A 403 -9.59 11.59 0.37
N VAL A 404 -8.36 11.66 0.82
CA VAL A 404 -7.17 11.47 -0.01
C VAL A 404 -6.28 10.49 0.72
N SER A 405 -5.82 9.50 -0.02
CA SER A 405 -4.83 8.52 0.46
C SER A 405 -3.74 8.34 -0.57
N GLY A 406 -2.60 7.88 -0.13
CA GLY A 406 -1.50 7.67 -1.05
C GLY A 406 -0.32 6.97 -0.40
N ASN A 407 0.68 6.73 -1.23
CA ASN A 407 1.95 6.16 -0.83
C ASN A 407 3.08 6.77 -1.65
N SER A 408 4.26 6.74 -1.07
CA SER A 408 5.47 7.18 -1.78
C SER A 408 6.67 6.34 -1.38
N GLN A 409 7.67 6.35 -2.25
CA GLN A 409 8.99 5.79 -1.99
C GLN A 409 10.03 6.90 -2.16
N ASP A 410 11.01 6.92 -1.28
CA ASP A 410 12.10 7.89 -1.30
C ASP A 410 13.45 7.24 -1.02
N GLY A 411 14.53 7.93 -1.35
CA GLY A 411 15.92 7.48 -1.10
C GLY A 411 16.53 7.99 0.20
N TRP A 412 15.76 8.66 1.07
CA TRP A 412 16.29 9.28 2.29
C TRP A 412 16.76 8.22 3.28
N LEU A 413 17.97 8.40 3.84
CA LEU A 413 18.63 7.50 4.81
C LEU A 413 18.64 6.01 4.40
N GLY A 414 18.87 5.72 3.12
CA GLY A 414 18.92 4.33 2.62
C GLY A 414 17.61 3.82 2.02
N GLY A 415 16.60 4.69 1.95
CA GLY A 415 15.32 4.40 1.32
C GLY A 415 14.19 4.18 2.31
N GLY A 416 13.02 4.71 1.96
CA GLY A 416 11.81 4.58 2.77
C GLY A 416 10.55 4.43 1.92
N ARG A 417 9.56 3.71 2.47
CA ARG A 417 8.21 3.58 1.91
C ARG A 417 7.23 4.24 2.87
N ASN A 418 6.40 5.12 2.35
CA ASN A 418 5.44 5.89 3.12
C ASN A 418 4.01 5.56 2.70
N GLY A 419 3.09 5.60 3.63
CA GLY A 419 1.66 5.59 3.39
C GLY A 419 1.00 6.70 4.18
N PHE A 420 -0.03 7.31 3.62
CA PHE A 420 -0.82 8.32 4.31
C PHE A 420 -2.30 8.26 3.93
N SER A 421 -3.15 8.71 4.82
CA SER A 421 -4.58 8.85 4.56
C SER A 421 -5.15 9.98 5.40
N VAL A 422 -6.00 10.81 4.78
CA VAL A 422 -6.78 11.87 5.43
C VAL A 422 -8.21 11.72 4.96
N MET A 423 -9.14 11.42 5.89
CA MET A 423 -10.55 11.15 5.60
C MET A 423 -11.43 12.06 6.45
N PHE A 424 -12.27 12.86 5.81
CA PHE A 424 -13.25 13.72 6.45
C PHE A 424 -14.65 13.12 6.27
N GLY A 425 -15.31 12.85 7.39
CA GLY A 425 -16.63 12.27 7.44
C GLY A 425 -17.70 13.28 7.86
N VAL A 426 -18.83 13.26 7.18
CA VAL A 426 -20.05 14.01 7.54
C VAL A 426 -21.18 12.99 7.65
N GLY A 427 -21.68 12.75 8.85
CA GLY A 427 -22.67 11.73 9.12
C GLY A 427 -23.85 12.20 9.94
N ARG A 428 -24.86 11.32 10.01
CA ARG A 428 -26.03 11.50 10.84
C ARG A 428 -26.43 10.19 11.49
N LEU A 429 -26.50 10.19 12.81
CA LEU A 429 -27.05 9.08 13.61
C LEU A 429 -28.55 9.31 13.84
N ARG A 430 -29.34 8.25 13.62
CA ARG A 430 -30.72 8.10 14.06
C ARG A 430 -30.82 6.86 14.94
N SER A 431 -31.58 6.91 16.01
CA SER A 431 -31.77 5.79 16.94
C SER A 431 -33.19 5.83 17.51
N ASN A 432 -33.74 4.67 17.78
CA ASN A 432 -34.93 4.51 18.60
C ASN A 432 -34.60 4.22 20.08
N ASP A 433 -33.31 4.16 20.43
CA ASP A 433 -32.85 3.90 21.78
C ASP A 433 -33.17 5.09 22.70
N PRO A 434 -33.98 4.93 23.75
CA PRO A 434 -34.27 6.01 24.68
C PRO A 434 -33.04 6.50 25.42
N PHE A 435 -32.01 5.68 25.60
CA PHE A 435 -30.73 6.09 26.22
C PHE A 435 -29.85 6.89 25.26
N GLU A 436 -29.89 6.60 23.96
CA GLU A 436 -29.21 7.39 22.93
C GLU A 436 -29.97 8.70 22.64
N ALA A 437 -31.30 8.68 22.82
CA ALA A 437 -32.14 9.88 22.73
C ALA A 437 -31.93 10.83 23.91
N ASP A 438 -31.26 10.39 24.97
CA ASP A 438 -30.98 11.25 26.10
C ASP A 438 -30.17 12.48 25.67
N ALA A 439 -30.70 13.64 25.98
CA ALA A 439 -30.08 14.93 25.72
C ALA A 439 -28.67 15.04 26.31
N LEU A 440 -28.36 14.25 27.34
CA LEU A 440 -27.04 14.25 27.98
C LEU A 440 -25.96 13.62 27.11
N LYS A 441 -26.22 12.53 26.39
CA LYS A 441 -25.22 11.83 25.55
C LYS A 441 -24.87 12.62 24.28
N LYS A 442 -25.82 13.37 23.70
CA LYS A 442 -25.63 14.23 22.52
C LYS A 442 -25.06 13.48 21.29
N SER A 443 -25.30 12.17 21.15
CA SER A 443 -24.80 11.38 20.03
C SER A 443 -25.73 11.41 18.83
N ILE A 444 -27.06 11.48 19.04
CA ILE A 444 -28.06 11.54 17.97
C ILE A 444 -27.96 12.86 17.19
N GLY A 445 -28.10 12.77 15.87
CA GLY A 445 -28.07 13.91 14.96
C GLY A 445 -26.82 13.92 14.08
N SER A 446 -26.54 15.08 13.48
CA SER A 446 -25.43 15.23 12.55
C SER A 446 -24.10 15.37 13.28
N PHE A 447 -23.08 14.73 12.75
CA PHE A 447 -21.71 14.79 13.25
C PHE A 447 -20.70 14.93 12.10
N THR A 448 -19.51 15.42 12.44
CA THR A 448 -18.35 15.35 11.56
C THR A 448 -17.19 14.68 12.27
N LYS A 449 -16.34 14.01 11.52
CA LYS A 449 -15.10 13.42 12.02
C LYS A 449 -13.97 13.55 11.00
N LEU A 450 -12.76 13.66 11.50
CA LEU A 450 -11.54 13.67 10.71
C LEU A 450 -10.66 12.51 11.18
N ASN A 451 -10.30 11.63 10.25
CA ASN A 451 -9.34 10.55 10.48
C ASN A 451 -8.06 10.84 9.69
N VAL A 452 -6.93 10.70 10.36
CA VAL A 452 -5.60 10.86 9.75
C VAL A 452 -4.78 9.63 10.09
N SER A 453 -4.09 9.09 9.10
CA SER A 453 -3.09 8.04 9.32
C SER A 453 -1.85 8.28 8.48
N ALA A 454 -0.71 7.88 9.03
CA ALA A 454 0.57 7.90 8.36
C ALA A 454 1.38 6.68 8.81
N LEU A 455 2.14 6.12 7.89
CA LEU A 455 3.09 5.06 8.18
C LEU A 455 4.37 5.27 7.38
N ARG A 456 5.48 4.80 7.93
CA ARG A 456 6.77 4.75 7.24
C ARG A 456 7.49 3.43 7.56
N VAL A 457 8.05 2.81 6.54
CA VAL A 457 9.05 1.75 6.68
C VAL A 457 10.37 2.30 6.18
N GLN A 458 11.29 2.52 7.08
CA GLN A 458 12.62 3.03 6.82
C GLN A 458 13.63 1.89 6.79
N ALA A 459 14.33 1.72 5.69
CA ALA A 459 15.46 0.80 5.65
C ALA A 459 16.63 1.35 6.51
N LEU A 460 17.16 0.53 7.40
CA LEU A 460 18.32 0.83 8.24
C LEU A 460 19.46 -0.14 7.89
N GLY A 461 19.86 -0.12 6.61
CA GLY A 461 20.83 -1.06 6.06
C GLY A 461 20.17 -2.34 5.53
N ARG A 462 20.96 -3.45 5.44
CA ARG A 462 20.52 -4.67 4.70
C ARG A 462 19.58 -5.60 5.48
N ARG A 463 19.52 -5.50 6.80
CA ARG A 463 18.79 -6.46 7.66
C ARG A 463 17.85 -5.80 8.66
N PHE A 464 17.95 -4.50 8.83
CA PHE A 464 17.11 -3.76 9.78
C PHE A 464 16.15 -2.84 9.04
N GLU A 465 14.92 -2.79 9.55
CA GLU A 465 13.89 -1.85 9.14
C GLU A 465 13.26 -1.21 10.38
N LEU A 466 12.99 0.07 10.32
CA LEU A 466 12.18 0.77 11.31
C LEU A 466 10.79 1.02 10.71
N TYR A 467 9.79 0.36 11.27
CA TYR A 467 8.39 0.61 10.96
C TYR A 467 7.82 1.60 11.96
N THR A 468 7.22 2.67 11.48
CA THR A 468 6.53 3.66 12.32
C THR A 468 5.12 3.87 11.78
N GLN A 469 4.14 3.98 12.68
CA GLN A 469 2.75 4.24 12.34
C GLN A 469 2.17 5.26 13.30
N PHE A 470 1.32 6.13 12.76
CA PHE A 470 0.51 7.08 13.51
C PHE A 470 -0.91 7.06 12.98
N SER A 471 -1.91 7.14 13.86
CA SER A 471 -3.30 7.39 13.47
C SER A 471 -4.00 8.24 14.52
N ALA A 472 -4.94 9.07 14.07
CA ALA A 472 -5.71 9.96 14.94
C ALA A 472 -7.12 10.16 14.41
N GLN A 473 -8.05 10.42 15.31
CA GLN A 473 -9.42 10.84 15.03
C GLN A 473 -9.80 12.07 15.84
N LEU A 474 -10.44 13.03 15.18
CA LEU A 474 -11.13 14.14 15.80
C LEU A 474 -12.62 14.07 15.47
N ALA A 475 -13.48 14.45 16.41
CA ALA A 475 -14.93 14.46 16.23
C ALA A 475 -15.54 15.79 16.68
N SER A 476 -16.67 16.18 16.06
CA SER A 476 -17.38 17.39 16.41
C SER A 476 -18.30 17.23 17.63
N ARG A 477 -18.69 15.97 17.94
CA ARG A 477 -19.62 15.62 19.03
C ARG A 477 -19.40 14.17 19.47
N ASN A 478 -20.20 13.73 20.45
CA ASN A 478 -20.21 12.31 20.84
C ASN A 478 -20.71 11.46 19.69
N LEU A 479 -20.04 10.35 19.46
CA LEU A 479 -20.29 9.43 18.35
C LEU A 479 -20.96 8.14 18.82
N ASP A 480 -21.62 7.47 17.89
CA ASP A 480 -22.00 6.05 18.05
C ASP A 480 -20.76 5.15 18.08
N GLU A 481 -20.87 3.98 18.72
CA GLU A 481 -19.74 3.03 18.81
C GLU A 481 -19.21 2.57 17.44
N SER A 482 -20.06 2.60 16.39
CA SER A 482 -19.65 2.30 15.01
C SER A 482 -18.67 3.34 14.42
N GLU A 483 -18.58 4.53 15.01
CA GLU A 483 -17.81 5.66 14.50
C GLU A 483 -16.65 6.07 15.41
N LYS A 484 -16.54 5.46 16.60
CA LYS A 484 -15.50 5.78 17.58
C LYS A 484 -14.12 5.26 17.16
N PHE A 485 -13.10 5.91 17.67
CA PHE A 485 -11.71 5.50 17.58
C PHE A 485 -11.40 4.42 18.62
N SER A 486 -10.61 3.40 18.27
CA SER A 486 -10.20 2.30 19.17
C SER A 486 -8.69 2.27 19.33
N LEU A 487 -8.19 2.15 20.57
CA LEU A 487 -6.77 2.06 20.87
C LEU A 487 -6.26 0.63 20.92
N GLY A 488 -6.98 -0.26 21.61
CA GLY A 488 -6.51 -1.63 21.86
C GLY A 488 -6.62 -2.55 20.64
N GLY A 489 -5.92 -3.65 20.71
CA GLY A 489 -5.95 -4.69 19.69
C GLY A 489 -4.62 -4.87 18.95
N PRO A 490 -4.56 -5.86 18.04
CA PRO A 490 -3.32 -6.27 17.37
C PRO A 490 -2.72 -5.22 16.43
N TYR A 491 -3.51 -4.24 16.00
CA TYR A 491 -3.11 -3.11 15.14
C TYR A 491 -3.09 -1.76 15.88
N GLY A 492 -3.36 -1.77 17.18
CA GLY A 492 -3.33 -0.62 18.07
C GLY A 492 -2.24 -0.73 19.12
N VAL A 493 -2.58 -0.41 20.37
CA VAL A 493 -1.70 -0.62 21.54
C VAL A 493 -1.82 -2.08 21.96
N ARG A 494 -0.88 -2.91 21.49
CA ARG A 494 -0.96 -4.38 21.41
C ARG A 494 -1.07 -5.13 22.75
N ALA A 495 -0.77 -4.48 23.88
CA ALA A 495 -0.93 -5.10 25.19
C ALA A 495 -2.40 -5.13 25.68
N TYR A 496 -3.32 -4.50 24.99
CA TYR A 496 -4.72 -4.36 25.39
C TYR A 496 -5.65 -5.07 24.42
N ALA A 497 -6.77 -5.58 24.94
CA ALA A 497 -7.76 -6.29 24.15
C ALA A 497 -8.35 -5.41 23.03
N LEU A 498 -8.87 -6.04 21.99
CA LEU A 498 -9.61 -5.35 20.94
C LEU A 498 -10.78 -4.56 21.55
N GLY A 499 -10.95 -3.30 21.11
CA GLY A 499 -11.99 -2.40 21.61
C GLY A 499 -11.72 -1.80 22.99
N ALA A 500 -10.63 -2.15 23.67
CA ALA A 500 -10.20 -1.41 24.85
C ALA A 500 -9.84 0.03 24.46
N GLY A 501 -10.28 1.01 25.26
CA GLY A 501 -10.05 2.43 24.96
C GLY A 501 -10.75 2.88 23.69
N SER A 502 -12.08 2.71 23.61
CA SER A 502 -12.92 3.29 22.57
C SER A 502 -13.32 4.72 22.91
N GLY A 503 -13.30 5.64 21.97
CA GLY A 503 -13.72 7.03 22.20
C GLY A 503 -13.90 7.86 20.94
N ASP A 504 -14.47 9.04 21.11
CA ASP A 504 -14.82 9.94 20.00
C ASP A 504 -13.57 10.54 19.36
N GLN A 505 -12.54 10.81 20.15
CA GLN A 505 -11.28 11.41 19.71
C GLN A 505 -10.09 10.65 20.31
N GLY A 506 -9.01 10.59 19.56
CA GLY A 506 -7.81 9.95 20.04
C GLY A 506 -6.69 9.91 19.03
N TRP A 507 -5.56 9.41 19.47
CA TRP A 507 -4.42 9.11 18.63
C TRP A 507 -3.68 7.88 19.15
N GLN A 508 -3.01 7.21 18.25
CA GLN A 508 -2.07 6.13 18.56
C GLN A 508 -0.83 6.23 17.69
N ALA A 509 0.29 5.79 18.24
CA ALA A 509 1.56 5.70 17.54
C ALA A 509 2.24 4.38 17.88
N SER A 510 2.97 3.82 16.93
CA SER A 510 3.79 2.63 17.08
C SER A 510 5.13 2.85 16.42
N ALA A 511 6.20 2.36 17.06
CA ALA A 511 7.53 2.25 16.48
C ALA A 511 8.03 0.82 16.69
N GLU A 512 8.43 0.17 15.59
CA GLU A 512 8.83 -1.23 15.58
C GLU A 512 10.14 -1.41 14.81
N LEU A 513 11.18 -1.86 15.51
CA LEU A 513 12.45 -2.24 14.89
C LEU A 513 12.37 -3.72 14.47
N ARG A 514 12.57 -3.98 13.21
CA ARG A 514 12.52 -5.28 12.57
C ARG A 514 13.90 -5.73 12.16
N TYR A 515 14.20 -6.99 12.39
CA TYR A 515 15.46 -7.62 12.01
C TYR A 515 15.23 -8.89 11.19
N LEU A 516 15.79 -8.93 9.99
CA LEU A 516 15.75 -10.08 9.10
C LEU A 516 16.82 -11.09 9.53
N VAL A 517 16.39 -12.12 10.26
CA VAL A 517 17.28 -13.18 10.80
C VAL A 517 17.82 -14.07 9.69
N ALA A 518 16.91 -14.52 8.83
CA ALA A 518 17.16 -15.39 7.68
C ALA A 518 16.11 -15.12 6.60
N PRO A 519 16.30 -15.59 5.37
CA PRO A 519 15.29 -15.47 4.32
C PRO A 519 13.92 -15.96 4.81
N GLY A 520 12.93 -15.07 4.78
CA GLY A 520 11.57 -15.34 5.24
C GLY A 520 11.37 -15.31 6.77
N TRP A 521 12.40 -15.10 7.60
CA TRP A 521 12.28 -15.01 9.05
C TRP A 521 12.64 -13.63 9.57
N GLN A 522 11.72 -13.02 10.28
CA GLN A 522 11.85 -11.70 10.87
C GLN A 522 11.50 -11.74 12.36
N ILE A 523 12.30 -11.10 13.17
CA ILE A 523 11.96 -10.78 14.56
C ILE A 523 11.81 -9.27 14.71
N SER A 524 11.02 -8.85 15.68
CA SER A 524 10.83 -7.42 15.95
C SER A 524 10.72 -7.11 17.42
N THR A 525 11.04 -5.88 17.77
CA THR A 525 10.70 -5.27 19.06
C THR A 525 10.00 -3.97 18.80
N PHE A 526 9.06 -3.60 19.68
CA PHE A 526 8.22 -2.44 19.47
C PHE A 526 7.79 -1.74 20.73
N VAL A 527 7.38 -0.50 20.55
CA VAL A 527 6.69 0.31 21.56
C VAL A 527 5.44 0.91 20.92
N ASP A 528 4.32 0.85 21.64
CA ASP A 528 3.05 1.44 21.25
C ASP A 528 2.61 2.43 22.30
N ALA A 529 2.00 3.53 21.89
CA ALA A 529 1.41 4.52 22.78
C ALA A 529 0.13 5.10 22.17
N GLY A 530 -0.82 5.46 23.01
CA GLY A 530 -2.03 6.10 22.55
C GLY A 530 -2.80 6.78 23.68
N ARG A 531 -3.66 7.68 23.25
CA ARG A 531 -4.59 8.42 24.12
C ARG A 531 -5.94 8.47 23.44
N VAL A 532 -7.00 8.25 24.19
CA VAL A 532 -8.36 8.39 23.73
C VAL A 532 -9.18 9.20 24.72
N GLN A 533 -10.09 10.01 24.20
CA GLN A 533 -11.15 10.67 24.92
C GLN A 533 -12.46 9.94 24.62
N ALA A 534 -13.06 9.33 25.65
CA ALA A 534 -14.24 8.49 25.52
C ALA A 534 -15.43 9.25 24.91
N ASP A 535 -15.70 10.43 25.45
CA ASP A 535 -16.76 11.32 25.00
C ASP A 535 -16.23 12.73 24.74
N LYS A 536 -16.54 13.30 23.59
CA LYS A 536 -16.22 14.70 23.25
C LYS A 536 -16.81 15.66 24.27
N TYR A 537 -18.06 15.41 24.63
CA TYR A 537 -18.81 16.10 25.67
C TYR A 537 -19.16 15.08 26.75
N PRO A 538 -18.40 15.05 27.88
CA PRO A 538 -18.67 14.13 28.98
C PRO A 538 -20.10 14.27 29.50
N TRP A 539 -20.78 13.15 29.64
CA TRP A 539 -22.16 13.08 30.13
C TRP A 539 -22.29 12.19 31.37
N SER A 540 -21.25 11.46 31.74
CA SER A 540 -21.19 10.61 32.94
C SER A 540 -20.00 10.99 33.81
N GLN A 541 -20.10 10.66 35.12
CA GLN A 541 -19.00 10.83 36.06
C GLN A 541 -18.03 9.65 35.92
N GLY A 542 -16.96 9.83 35.15
CA GLY A 542 -15.93 8.81 34.95
C GLY A 542 -14.66 9.40 34.33
N ARG A 543 -13.63 8.58 34.20
CA ARG A 543 -12.42 9.00 33.48
C ARG A 543 -12.72 9.10 32.00
N ASN A 544 -12.82 10.31 31.51
CA ASN A 544 -13.07 10.58 30.10
C ASN A 544 -11.81 10.44 29.22
N ILE A 545 -10.62 10.47 29.80
CA ILE A 545 -9.35 10.35 29.07
C ILE A 545 -8.63 9.10 29.55
N GLN A 546 -8.20 8.29 28.58
CA GLN A 546 -7.44 7.07 28.81
C GLN A 546 -6.11 7.14 28.05
N HIS A 547 -5.04 6.71 28.70
CA HIS A 547 -3.71 6.57 28.13
C HIS A 547 -3.32 5.11 28.15
N MET A 548 -2.79 4.61 27.05
CA MET A 548 -2.31 3.24 26.92
C MET A 548 -0.90 3.24 26.36
N GLN A 549 -0.05 2.39 26.91
CA GLN A 549 1.32 2.18 26.43
C GLN A 549 1.65 0.70 26.49
N ALA A 550 2.41 0.22 25.51
CA ALA A 550 2.85 -1.15 25.45
C ALA A 550 4.27 -1.25 24.91
N GLY A 551 4.95 -2.30 25.31
CA GLY A 551 6.19 -2.74 24.68
C GLY A 551 6.12 -4.23 24.42
N GLY A 552 6.81 -4.72 23.39
CA GLY A 552 6.71 -6.11 23.07
C GLY A 552 7.70 -6.60 22.03
N VAL A 553 7.54 -7.87 21.69
CA VAL A 553 8.36 -8.56 20.70
C VAL A 553 7.46 -9.30 19.72
N GLY A 554 7.97 -9.50 18.52
CA GLY A 554 7.28 -10.23 17.46
C GLY A 554 8.22 -11.17 16.71
N ALA A 555 7.64 -12.22 16.13
CA ALA A 555 8.30 -13.09 15.19
C ALA A 555 7.36 -13.33 14.00
N SER A 556 7.88 -13.24 12.79
CA SER A 556 7.13 -13.49 11.57
C SER A 556 7.89 -14.43 10.65
N TRP A 557 7.14 -15.33 10.04
CA TRP A 557 7.64 -16.17 8.98
C TRP A 557 6.86 -15.93 7.69
N PHE A 558 7.57 -15.72 6.59
CA PHE A 558 7.03 -15.48 5.27
C PHE A 558 7.53 -16.59 4.32
N GLY A 559 6.62 -17.44 3.88
CA GLY A 559 6.88 -18.44 2.83
C GLY A 559 6.36 -17.95 1.47
N ALA A 560 6.43 -18.79 0.45
CA ALA A 560 6.04 -18.41 -0.92
C ALA A 560 4.59 -17.87 -1.05
N LYS A 561 3.65 -18.39 -0.31
CA LYS A 561 2.24 -17.93 -0.26
C LYS A 561 1.67 -18.06 1.15
N ARG A 562 2.51 -18.01 2.16
CA ARG A 562 2.13 -18.24 3.56
C ARG A 562 2.77 -17.22 4.47
N GLN A 563 2.06 -16.83 5.48
CA GLN A 563 2.56 -15.96 6.53
C GLN A 563 2.09 -16.47 7.88
N VAL A 564 2.99 -16.47 8.86
CA VAL A 564 2.66 -16.70 10.26
C VAL A 564 3.29 -15.59 11.08
N THR A 565 2.51 -14.96 11.95
CA THR A 565 3.00 -13.91 12.84
C THR A 565 2.58 -14.23 14.26
N LEU A 566 3.54 -14.09 15.19
CA LEU A 566 3.36 -14.20 16.62
C LEU A 566 3.85 -12.91 17.26
N THR A 567 3.03 -12.32 18.15
CA THR A 567 3.37 -11.10 18.86
C THR A 567 3.03 -11.25 20.34
N ALA A 568 3.95 -10.85 21.22
CA ALA A 568 3.72 -10.77 22.65
C ALA A 568 3.94 -9.33 23.12
N ALA A 569 2.97 -8.76 23.82
CA ALA A 569 2.96 -7.36 24.24
C ALA A 569 2.62 -7.22 25.71
N TRP A 570 3.38 -6.40 26.44
CA TRP A 570 3.19 -6.10 27.85
C TRP A 570 2.78 -4.64 28.02
N PRO A 571 1.85 -4.34 28.95
CA PRO A 571 1.52 -2.96 29.28
C PRO A 571 2.71 -2.28 29.95
N LEU A 572 3.02 -1.05 29.54
CA LEU A 572 4.02 -0.18 30.15
C LEU A 572 3.30 0.84 31.05
N GLY A 573 3.71 0.92 32.33
CA GLY A 573 3.10 1.83 33.30
C GLY A 573 1.90 1.24 34.03
N ALA A 574 1.09 2.12 34.68
CA ALA A 574 -0.12 1.72 35.38
C ALA A 574 -1.17 1.27 34.38
N ALA A 575 -1.49 -0.02 34.41
CA ALA A 575 -2.46 -0.61 33.47
C ALA A 575 -3.87 -0.06 33.74
N PHE A 576 -4.44 0.66 32.79
CA PHE A 576 -5.85 0.99 32.82
C PHE A 576 -6.66 -0.26 32.53
N GLY A 577 -7.45 -0.70 33.50
CA GLY A 577 -8.43 -1.76 33.30
C GLY A 577 -7.87 -3.19 33.17
N SER A 578 -6.58 -3.43 33.44
CA SER A 578 -6.05 -4.79 33.55
C SER A 578 -5.27 -4.94 34.86
N PRO A 579 -5.73 -5.75 35.82
CA PRO A 579 -5.00 -6.03 37.04
C PRO A 579 -3.79 -6.95 36.83
N THR A 580 -3.66 -7.54 35.63
CA THR A 580 -2.59 -8.51 35.36
C THR A 580 -1.51 -7.90 34.47
N ARG A 581 -0.25 -8.08 34.87
CA ARG A 581 0.94 -7.82 34.05
C ARG A 581 1.19 -8.92 33.02
N ALA A 582 0.20 -9.79 32.76
CA ALA A 582 0.31 -10.85 31.78
C ALA A 582 0.37 -10.27 30.36
N PRO A 583 1.20 -10.85 29.48
CA PRO A 583 1.28 -10.38 28.10
C PRO A 583 0.01 -10.71 27.32
N SER A 584 -0.39 -9.81 26.43
CA SER A 584 -1.32 -10.12 25.34
C SER A 584 -0.54 -10.82 24.23
N VAL A 585 -1.02 -11.99 23.82
CA VAL A 585 -0.41 -12.77 22.74
C VAL A 585 -1.33 -12.79 21.53
N TRP A 586 -0.80 -12.36 20.39
CA TRP A 586 -1.50 -12.33 19.11
C TRP A 586 -0.87 -13.29 18.13
N VAL A 587 -1.70 -14.12 17.51
CA VAL A 587 -1.29 -15.11 16.50
C VAL A 587 -2.11 -14.87 15.23
N GLN A 588 -1.44 -14.88 14.10
CA GLN A 588 -2.08 -14.87 12.79
C GLN A 588 -1.36 -15.83 11.87
N ALA A 589 -2.14 -16.61 11.13
CA ALA A 589 -1.65 -17.40 10.00
C ALA A 589 -2.48 -17.07 8.76
N ALA A 590 -1.84 -16.92 7.63
CA ALA A 590 -2.48 -16.64 6.35
C ALA A 590 -1.89 -17.50 5.23
N GLN A 591 -2.77 -17.98 4.34
CA GLN A 591 -2.43 -18.65 3.08
C GLN A 591 -2.99 -17.83 1.95
N TYR A 592 -2.16 -17.47 0.99
CA TYR A 592 -2.54 -16.73 -0.23
C TYR A 592 -2.58 -17.67 -1.46
N PHE A 593 -3.38 -17.33 -2.46
CA PHE A 593 -3.48 -18.11 -3.72
C PHE A 593 -3.76 -17.20 -4.93
#